data_d0f3573f56ff02132abca46925e44a54
#
_entry.id   d0f3573f56ff02132abca46925e44a54
#
_cell.length_a   1.000
_cell.length_b   1.000
_cell.length_c   1.000
_cell.angle_alpha   90.00
_cell.angle_beta   90.00
_cell.angle_gamma   90.00
#
_symmetry.space_group_name_H-M   'P 1'
#
loop_
_entity.id
_entity.type
_entity.pdbx_description
1 polymer ?
#
loop_
_entity_poly.entity_id
_entity_poly.type
_entity_poly.pdbx_seq_one_letter_code
_entity_poly.pdbx_strand_id
1 'polypeptide(L)'
;MGLFDRFGERASSSAAPAAPSAPEPGSVEAIAAGNVTLLQFLRRESGQIPNRAYILARTIAQHLDDVVADPSAHLLDVGSRITLERMATTHLPDTINAYLAARTMPDADELLVEQLATLEVAASKAAA
;
A
#
# COMPACT_ATOMS: atom_id res chain seq x y z
N MET A 1 30.36 33.74 -10.51
CA MET A 1 30.32 33.45 -9.98
C MET A 1 30.37 33.23 -9.40
N GLY A 2 30.45 32.96 -9.52
CA GLY A 2 30.58 32.42 -8.79
C GLY A 2 30.12 32.35 -7.95
N LEU A 3 29.83 32.75 -7.52
CA LEU A 3 29.40 32.60 -6.57
C LEU A 3 28.40 32.46 -6.55
N PHE A 4 28.12 32.29 -7.08
CA PHE A 4 27.46 31.94 -6.81
C PHE A 4 27.23 31.13 -6.95
N ASP A 5 27.70 30.88 -7.84
CA ASP A 5 27.56 29.94 -7.84
C ASP A 5 27.87 29.30 -7.08
N ARG A 6 28.20 29.40 -6.74
CA ARG A 6 28.49 28.83 -5.90
C ARG A 6 27.80 28.88 -4.88
N PHE A 7 27.21 29.26 -4.82
CA PHE A 7 26.57 29.27 -3.88
C PHE A 7 25.53 28.57 -3.95
N GLY A 8 25.20 28.53 -4.78
CA GLY A 8 24.17 27.69 -4.70
C GLY A 8 24.46 26.31 -4.73
N GLU A 9 25.38 25.92 -5.27
CA GLU A 9 25.66 24.61 -5.28
C GLU A 9 25.93 24.08 -4.05
N ARG A 10 26.43 24.60 -3.31
CA ARG A 10 26.63 24.07 -2.15
C ARG A 10 25.53 23.87 -1.34
N ALA A 11 24.71 24.61 -1.38
CA ALA A 11 23.59 24.46 -0.55
C ALA A 11 22.74 23.30 -0.93
N SER A 12 22.63 23.06 -2.17
CA SER A 12 21.75 22.01 -2.57
C SER A 12 22.22 20.66 -2.12
N SER A 13 23.48 20.44 -2.13
CA SER A 13 23.90 19.11 -1.76
C SER A 13 23.61 18.85 -0.33
N SER A 14 23.72 19.81 0.48
CA SER A 14 23.43 19.55 1.86
C SER A 14 21.97 19.36 2.09
N ALA A 15 21.17 19.89 1.21
CA ALA A 15 19.76 19.71 1.38
C ALA A 15 19.33 18.30 1.07
N ALA A 16 20.06 17.60 0.27
CA ALA A 16 19.66 16.26 -0.08
C ALA A 16 19.38 15.41 1.13
N PRO A 17 20.19 15.43 2.16
CA PRO A 17 19.86 14.59 3.31
C PRO A 17 18.61 14.99 4.01
N ALA A 18 18.13 16.18 3.80
CA ALA A 18 16.92 16.60 4.45
C ALA A 18 15.70 15.91 3.89
N ALA A 19 15.77 15.43 2.67
CA ALA A 19 14.65 14.73 2.10
C ALA A 19 14.54 13.37 2.76
N PRO A 20 13.35 13.00 3.24
CA PRO A 20 13.21 11.67 3.82
C PRO A 20 13.42 10.61 2.75
N SER A 21 14.14 9.61 3.10
CA SER A 21 14.30 8.47 2.23
C SER A 21 13.05 7.63 2.26
N ALA A 22 12.74 6.99 1.16
CA ALA A 22 11.67 6.01 1.16
C ALA A 22 12.06 4.86 2.08
N PRO A 23 11.11 4.25 2.79
CA PRO A 23 11.42 3.09 3.62
C PRO A 23 11.99 1.97 2.78
N GLU A 24 12.83 1.16 3.39
CA GLU A 24 13.39 0.01 2.69
C GLU A 24 12.29 -0.97 2.30
N PRO A 25 12.35 -1.53 1.09
CA PRO A 25 11.35 -2.51 0.68
C PRO A 25 11.28 -3.68 1.65
N GLY A 26 10.08 -4.07 2.00
CA GLY A 26 9.86 -5.19 2.91
C GLY A 26 10.03 -4.84 4.38
N SER A 27 10.26 -3.58 4.72
CA SER A 27 10.33 -3.17 6.12
C SER A 27 8.93 -2.93 6.68
N VAL A 28 8.80 -2.94 8.00
CA VAL A 28 7.53 -2.61 8.65
C VAL A 28 7.13 -1.18 8.31
N GLU A 29 8.10 -0.27 8.22
CA GLU A 29 7.86 1.11 7.84
C GLU A 29 7.30 1.22 6.42
N ALA A 30 7.78 0.36 5.51
CA ALA A 30 7.27 0.35 4.14
C ALA A 30 5.82 -0.15 4.10
N ILE A 31 5.49 -1.16 4.92
CA ILE A 31 4.11 -1.64 5.03
C ILE A 31 3.22 -0.52 5.56
N ALA A 32 3.66 0.18 6.59
CA ALA A 32 2.90 1.29 7.16
C ALA A 32 2.65 2.40 6.15
N ALA A 33 3.70 2.80 5.43
CA ALA A 33 3.57 3.86 4.43
C ALA A 33 2.63 3.44 3.30
N GLY A 34 2.76 2.20 2.85
CA GLY A 34 1.89 1.67 1.81
C GLY A 34 0.44 1.64 2.25
N ASN A 35 0.20 1.28 3.50
CA ASN A 35 -1.17 1.20 4.01
C ASN A 35 -1.82 2.56 4.17
N VAL A 36 -1.05 3.59 4.53
CA VAL A 36 -1.58 4.95 4.57
C VAL A 36 -2.07 5.37 3.18
N THR A 37 -1.26 5.11 2.15
CA THR A 37 -1.64 5.43 0.77
C THR A 37 -2.85 4.61 0.34
N LEU A 38 -2.88 3.34 0.70
CA LEU A 38 -4.02 2.46 0.39
C LEU A 38 -5.30 2.99 1.00
N LEU A 39 -5.29 3.40 2.26
CA LEU A 39 -6.48 3.91 2.91
C LEU A 39 -6.98 5.19 2.25
N GLN A 40 -6.07 6.05 1.80
CA GLN A 40 -6.44 7.25 1.05
C GLN A 40 -7.09 6.87 -0.28
N PHE A 41 -6.52 5.89 -0.98
CA PHE A 41 -7.08 5.39 -2.23
C PHE A 41 -8.49 4.82 -2.01
N LEU A 42 -8.66 3.99 -0.99
CA LEU A 42 -9.97 3.39 -0.70
C LEU A 42 -11.01 4.46 -0.36
N ARG A 43 -10.63 5.47 0.40
CA ARG A 43 -11.52 6.56 0.73
C ARG A 43 -11.96 7.30 -0.53
N ARG A 44 -11.02 7.54 -1.44
CA ARG A 44 -11.31 8.24 -2.68
C ARG A 44 -12.23 7.44 -3.60
N GLU A 45 -12.07 6.11 -3.64
CA GLU A 45 -12.82 5.26 -4.54
C GLU A 45 -14.05 4.63 -3.91
N SER A 46 -14.35 4.91 -2.66
CA SER A 46 -15.37 4.21 -1.91
C SER A 46 -16.76 4.27 -2.53
N GLY A 47 -17.08 5.35 -3.21
CA GLY A 47 -18.40 5.49 -3.86
C GLY A 47 -18.50 4.78 -5.19
N GLN A 48 -17.43 4.20 -5.68
CA GLN A 48 -17.41 3.59 -7.01
C GLN A 48 -17.27 2.08 -6.98
N ILE A 49 -17.15 1.49 -5.81
CA ILE A 49 -17.03 0.04 -5.70
C ILE A 49 -18.18 -0.51 -4.84
N PRO A 50 -18.54 -1.79 -5.04
CA PRO A 50 -19.61 -2.39 -4.24
C PRO A 50 -19.26 -2.37 -2.76
N ASN A 51 -20.28 -2.24 -1.94
CA ASN A 51 -20.09 -2.14 -0.49
C ASN A 51 -19.35 -3.36 0.08
N ARG A 52 -19.68 -4.55 -0.38
CA ARG A 52 -19.00 -5.76 0.08
C ARG A 52 -17.51 -5.73 -0.25
N ALA A 53 -17.19 -5.24 -1.44
CA ALA A 53 -15.79 -5.10 -1.86
C ALA A 53 -15.07 -4.09 -0.98
N TYR A 54 -15.71 -2.98 -0.67
CA TYR A 54 -15.12 -1.96 0.19
C TYR A 54 -14.83 -2.53 1.58
N ILE A 55 -15.77 -3.31 2.13
CA ILE A 55 -15.58 -3.92 3.45
C ILE A 55 -14.39 -4.88 3.42
N LEU A 56 -14.28 -5.71 2.38
CA LEU A 56 -13.15 -6.63 2.26
C LEU A 56 -11.83 -5.88 2.14
N ALA A 57 -11.79 -4.82 1.34
CA ALA A 57 -10.59 -4.01 1.18
C ALA A 57 -10.18 -3.37 2.51
N ARG A 58 -11.16 -2.86 3.26
CA ARG A 58 -10.87 -2.28 4.57
C ARG A 58 -10.41 -3.34 5.57
N THR A 59 -10.92 -4.54 5.46
CA THR A 59 -10.47 -5.65 6.30
C THR A 59 -9.00 -5.98 6.02
N ILE A 60 -8.60 -5.98 4.76
CA ILE A 60 -7.19 -6.18 4.42
C ILE A 60 -6.35 -5.05 5.01
N ALA A 61 -6.78 -3.81 4.86
CA ALA A 61 -6.06 -2.67 5.42
C ALA A 61 -5.94 -2.79 6.94
N GLN A 62 -6.96 -3.32 7.60
CA GLN A 62 -6.91 -3.54 9.05
C GLN A 62 -5.89 -4.61 9.42
N HIS A 63 -5.80 -5.69 8.65
CA HIS A 63 -4.75 -6.69 8.86
C HIS A 63 -3.36 -6.06 8.76
N LEU A 64 -3.16 -5.17 7.80
CA LEU A 64 -1.88 -4.49 7.65
C LEU A 64 -1.59 -3.57 8.84
N ASP A 65 -2.60 -2.86 9.32
CA ASP A 65 -2.46 -2.03 10.52
C ASP A 65 -2.10 -2.88 11.73
N ASP A 66 -2.72 -4.04 11.87
CA ASP A 66 -2.44 -4.93 12.99
C ASP A 66 -0.99 -5.42 12.95
N VAL A 67 -0.48 -5.74 11.78
CA VAL A 67 0.91 -6.14 11.62
C VAL A 67 1.84 -4.99 12.02
N VAL A 68 1.57 -3.80 11.52
CA VAL A 68 2.41 -2.63 11.81
C VAL A 68 2.44 -2.33 13.31
N ALA A 69 1.32 -2.55 13.98
CA ALA A 69 1.21 -2.27 15.41
C ALA A 69 1.86 -3.36 16.28
N ASP A 70 2.15 -4.51 15.71
CA ASP A 70 2.70 -5.62 16.47
C ASP A 70 4.20 -5.41 16.67
N PRO A 71 4.69 -5.34 17.92
CA PRO A 71 6.12 -5.14 18.16
C PRO A 71 7.01 -6.23 17.57
N SER A 72 6.47 -7.42 17.32
CA SER A 72 7.25 -8.51 16.75
C SER A 72 7.16 -8.59 15.23
N ALA A 73 6.55 -7.62 14.58
CA ALA A 73 6.36 -7.68 13.13
C ALA A 73 7.70 -7.78 12.38
N HIS A 74 8.74 -7.17 12.89
CA HIS A 74 10.06 -7.24 12.27
C HIS A 74 10.64 -8.67 12.27
N LEU A 75 10.06 -9.57 13.05
CA LEU A 75 10.48 -10.97 13.09
C LEU A 75 9.84 -11.82 12.00
N LEU A 76 8.82 -11.30 11.33
CA LEU A 76 8.29 -11.98 10.14
C LEU A 76 9.41 -12.09 9.11
N ASP A 77 9.43 -13.17 8.34
CA ASP A 77 10.46 -13.29 7.34
C ASP A 77 10.29 -12.20 6.26
N VAL A 78 11.36 -11.91 5.56
CA VAL A 78 11.36 -10.79 4.62
C VAL A 78 10.38 -11.03 3.47
N GLY A 79 10.22 -12.29 3.05
CA GLY A 79 9.26 -12.61 2.00
C GLY A 79 7.83 -12.29 2.39
N SER A 80 7.46 -12.60 3.63
CA SER A 80 6.14 -12.27 4.15
C SER A 80 5.92 -10.76 4.21
N ARG A 81 6.93 -10.04 4.67
CA ARG A 81 6.83 -8.57 4.74
C ARG A 81 6.72 -7.94 3.36
N ILE A 82 7.47 -8.46 2.38
CA ILE A 82 7.35 -7.97 1.00
C ILE A 82 5.96 -8.25 0.47
N THR A 83 5.39 -9.42 0.75
CA THR A 83 4.03 -9.74 0.34
C THR A 83 3.04 -8.76 0.93
N LEU A 84 3.16 -8.45 2.22
CA LEU A 84 2.25 -7.51 2.87
C LEU A 84 2.39 -6.11 2.30
N GLU A 85 3.61 -5.67 2.05
CA GLU A 85 3.82 -4.36 1.43
C GLU A 85 3.18 -4.30 0.05
N ARG A 86 3.39 -5.33 -0.76
CA ARG A 86 2.83 -5.37 -2.11
C ARG A 86 1.31 -5.47 -2.11
N MET A 87 0.75 -6.08 -1.08
CA MET A 87 -0.70 -6.11 -0.93
C MET A 87 -1.26 -4.69 -0.93
N ALA A 88 -0.61 -3.79 -0.19
CA ALA A 88 -1.06 -2.42 -0.06
C ALA A 88 -0.71 -1.57 -1.28
N THR A 89 0.46 -1.78 -1.86
CA THR A 89 0.98 -0.87 -2.88
C THR A 89 0.65 -1.30 -4.30
N THR A 90 0.36 -2.57 -4.51
CA THR A 90 0.21 -3.12 -5.85
C THR A 90 -1.06 -3.92 -6.01
N HIS A 91 -1.20 -5.01 -5.24
CA HIS A 91 -2.26 -5.98 -5.51
C HIS A 91 -3.65 -5.41 -5.30
N LEU A 92 -3.87 -4.74 -4.19
CA LEU A 92 -5.18 -4.19 -3.89
C LEU A 92 -5.54 -3.03 -4.81
N PRO A 93 -4.68 -2.03 -4.99
CA PRO A 93 -4.99 -0.95 -5.92
C PRO A 93 -5.19 -1.43 -7.35
N ASP A 94 -4.35 -2.36 -7.83
CA ASP A 94 -4.47 -2.86 -9.19
C ASP A 94 -5.78 -3.63 -9.40
N THR A 95 -6.18 -4.42 -8.41
CA THR A 95 -7.43 -5.17 -8.48
C THR A 95 -8.63 -4.23 -8.56
N ILE A 96 -8.63 -3.18 -7.75
CA ILE A 96 -9.72 -2.21 -7.77
C ILE A 96 -9.70 -1.39 -9.06
N ASN A 97 -8.53 -0.99 -9.54
CA ASN A 97 -8.43 -0.24 -10.78
C ASN A 97 -8.89 -1.08 -11.98
N ALA A 98 -8.57 -2.37 -11.99
CA ALA A 98 -9.05 -3.27 -13.06
C ALA A 98 -10.57 -3.36 -13.04
N TYR A 99 -11.16 -3.42 -11.86
CA TYR A 99 -12.62 -3.41 -11.73
C TYR A 99 -13.20 -2.10 -12.28
N LEU A 100 -12.62 -0.96 -11.89
CA LEU A 100 -13.13 0.33 -12.32
C LEU A 100 -13.10 0.48 -13.84
N ALA A 101 -12.12 -0.13 -14.49
CA ALA A 101 -12.01 -0.11 -15.94
C ALA A 101 -13.03 -1.03 -16.62
N ALA A 102 -13.54 -2.03 -15.93
CA ALA A 102 -14.41 -3.04 -16.51
C ALA A 102 -15.74 -3.20 -15.76
N ARG A 103 -16.14 -2.22 -14.98
CA ARG A 103 -17.28 -2.38 -14.06
C ARG A 103 -18.62 -2.48 -14.75
N THR A 104 -18.69 -2.19 -16.06
CA THR A 104 -19.91 -2.37 -16.83
C THR A 104 -20.08 -3.82 -17.31
N MET A 105 -19.06 -4.64 -17.12
CA MET A 105 -19.18 -6.05 -17.52
C MET A 105 -20.12 -6.79 -16.56
N PRO A 106 -20.87 -7.81 -17.03
CA PRO A 106 -21.85 -8.52 -16.19
C PRO A 106 -21.14 -9.12 -14.99
N ASP A 107 -20.71 -9.65 -14.42
CA ASP A 107 -20.17 -10.26 -13.22
C ASP A 107 -19.01 -9.46 -12.58
N ALA A 108 -18.83 -8.19 -12.97
CA ALA A 108 -17.69 -7.43 -12.47
C ALA A 108 -17.69 -7.30 -10.95
N ASP A 109 -18.86 -7.04 -10.36
CA ASP A 109 -18.95 -6.88 -8.90
C ASP A 109 -18.58 -8.19 -8.19
N GLU A 110 -19.11 -9.30 -8.66
CA GLU A 110 -18.84 -10.59 -8.03
C GLU A 110 -17.39 -10.98 -8.18
N LEU A 111 -16.80 -10.72 -9.34
CA LEU A 111 -15.41 -11.02 -9.56
C LEU A 111 -14.51 -10.19 -8.62
N LEU A 112 -14.84 -8.92 -8.45
CA LEU A 112 -14.07 -8.07 -7.53
C LEU A 112 -14.12 -8.63 -6.10
N VAL A 113 -15.31 -8.98 -5.63
CA VAL A 113 -15.48 -9.54 -4.29
C VAL A 113 -14.67 -10.82 -4.15
N GLU A 114 -14.69 -11.67 -5.15
CA GLU A 114 -13.97 -12.92 -5.13
C GLU A 114 -12.46 -12.70 -5.08
N GLN A 115 -11.97 -11.77 -5.90
CA GLN A 115 -10.56 -11.45 -5.91
C GLN A 115 -10.10 -10.85 -4.58
N LEU A 116 -10.90 -9.96 -4.00
CA LEU A 116 -10.56 -9.37 -2.71
C LEU A 116 -10.59 -10.39 -1.58
N ALA A 117 -11.52 -11.34 -1.64
CA ALA A 117 -11.54 -12.41 -0.66
C ALA A 117 -10.28 -13.27 -0.74
N THR A 118 -9.79 -13.52 -1.94
CA THR A 118 -8.54 -14.25 -2.13
C THR A 118 -7.35 -13.46 -1.55
N LEU A 119 -7.32 -12.15 -1.79
CA LEU A 119 -6.26 -11.31 -1.25
C LEU A 119 -6.30 -11.26 0.27
N GLU A 120 -7.49 -11.26 0.85
CA GLU A 120 -7.63 -11.22 2.29
C GLU A 120 -7.06 -12.50 2.93
N VAL A 121 -7.31 -13.65 2.32
CA VAL A 121 -6.71 -14.91 2.79
C VAL A 121 -5.18 -14.85 2.68
N ALA A 122 -4.67 -14.33 1.57
CA ALA A 122 -3.23 -14.21 1.38
C ALA A 122 -2.59 -13.27 2.41
N ALA A 123 -3.25 -12.16 2.73
CA ALA A 123 -2.76 -11.24 3.74
C ALA A 123 -2.73 -11.89 5.12
N SER A 124 -3.77 -12.62 5.46
CA SER A 124 -3.82 -13.33 6.74
C SER A 124 -2.69 -14.36 6.85
N LYS A 125 -2.43 -15.08 5.79
CA LYS A 125 -1.36 -16.08 5.79
C LYS A 125 0.01 -15.43 5.95
N ALA A 126 0.25 -14.33 5.25
CA ALA A 126 1.53 -13.65 5.31
C ALA A 126 1.78 -13.03 6.68
N ALA A 127 0.71 -12.67 7.38
CA ALA A 127 0.80 -12.06 8.70
C ALA A 127 0.94 -13.08 9.83
N ALA A 128 0.71 -14.35 9.54
CA ALA A 128 0.70 -15.39 10.58
C ALA A 128 2.10 -15.81 11.08
#